data_06bb376a32cb557a31e25d741e8fdbd5
#
_entry.id   06bb376a32cb557a31e25d741e8fdbd5
#
_cell.length_a   1.000
_cell.length_b   1.000
_cell.length_c   1.000
_cell.angle_alpha   90.00
_cell.angle_beta   90.00
_cell.angle_gamma   90.00
#
_symmetry.space_group_name_H-M   'P 1'
#
loop_
_entity.id
_entity.type
_entity.pdbx_description
1 polymer ?
#
loop_
_entity_poly.entity_id
_entity_poly.type
_entity_poly.pdbx_seq_one_letter_code
_entity_poly.pdbx_strand_id
1 'polypeptide(L)'
;MKMIIAIIRDADSDLVTQALTAGNFRVTRIASTGGFLRRGVTTLLLGVEEGQVDAVIQILKDKCPAGPDGGKRATVFVVPVSNFLQV
;
A
#
# COMPACT_ATOMS: atom_id res chain seq x y z
N MET A 1 2.59 -16.95 1.08
CA MET A 1 2.05 -15.62 1.44
C MET A 1 3.08 -14.54 1.15
N LYS A 2 2.61 -13.40 0.71
CA LYS A 2 3.45 -12.23 0.45
C LYS A 2 2.95 -11.07 1.30
N MET A 3 3.87 -10.17 1.65
CA MET A 3 3.49 -8.91 2.26
C MET A 3 3.78 -7.78 1.29
N ILE A 4 2.78 -6.93 1.08
CA ILE A 4 2.95 -5.74 0.26
C ILE A 4 3.10 -4.56 1.20
N ILE A 5 4.18 -3.81 1.00
CA ILE A 5 4.44 -2.57 1.71
C ILE A 5 4.31 -1.46 0.68
N ALA A 6 3.29 -0.64 0.80
CA ALA A 6 3.02 0.43 -0.14
C ALA A 6 3.16 1.78 0.57
N ILE A 7 4.06 2.60 0.07
CA ILE A 7 4.26 3.96 0.57
C ILE A 7 3.62 4.91 -0.42
N ILE A 8 2.56 5.59 -0.01
CA ILE A 8 1.75 6.42 -0.88
C ILE A 8 1.59 7.81 -0.27
N ARG A 9 1.09 8.75 -1.06
CA ARG A 9 0.80 10.09 -0.55
C ARG A 9 -0.43 10.05 0.34
N ASP A 10 -0.43 10.85 1.40
CA ASP A 10 -1.59 10.96 2.28
C ASP A 10 -2.86 11.31 1.51
N ALA A 11 -2.73 12.15 0.50
CA ALA A 11 -3.88 12.56 -0.31
C ALA A 11 -4.56 11.39 -1.02
N ASP A 12 -3.83 10.31 -1.30
CA ASP A 12 -4.36 9.13 -1.99
C ASP A 12 -4.81 8.04 -1.02
N SER A 13 -4.50 8.19 0.26
CA SER A 13 -4.63 7.12 1.25
C SER A 13 -6.06 6.62 1.41
N ASP A 14 -7.03 7.53 1.51
CA ASP A 14 -8.42 7.11 1.74
C ASP A 14 -9.00 6.36 0.54
N LEU A 15 -8.74 6.87 -0.68
CA LEU A 15 -9.23 6.21 -1.88
C LEU A 15 -8.60 4.83 -2.07
N VAL A 16 -7.29 4.72 -1.83
CA VAL A 16 -6.60 3.44 -1.94
C VAL A 16 -7.13 2.45 -0.91
N THR A 17 -7.27 2.90 0.35
CA THR A 17 -7.77 2.04 1.41
C THR A 17 -9.18 1.55 1.13
N GLN A 18 -10.05 2.43 0.64
CA GLN A 18 -11.42 2.05 0.28
C GLN A 18 -11.44 1.02 -0.85
N ALA A 19 -10.62 1.23 -1.87
CA ALA A 19 -10.56 0.32 -3.01
C ALA A 19 -10.04 -1.06 -2.60
N LEU A 20 -9.02 -1.10 -1.74
CA LEU A 20 -8.47 -2.37 -1.26
C LEU A 20 -9.49 -3.10 -0.37
N THR A 21 -10.16 -2.38 0.51
CA THR A 21 -11.19 -2.97 1.37
C THR A 21 -12.36 -3.50 0.55
N ALA A 22 -12.76 -2.77 -0.49
CA ALA A 22 -13.82 -3.23 -1.38
C ALA A 22 -13.43 -4.51 -2.13
N GLY A 23 -12.14 -4.72 -2.36
CA GLY A 23 -11.61 -5.94 -2.95
C GLY A 23 -11.37 -7.06 -1.94
N ASN A 24 -11.83 -6.90 -0.70
CA ASN A 24 -11.68 -7.85 0.40
C ASN A 24 -10.23 -8.02 0.88
N PHE A 25 -9.40 -7.02 0.67
CA PHE A 25 -8.05 -7.02 1.22
C PHE A 25 -8.04 -6.35 2.58
N ARG A 26 -7.29 -6.92 3.52
CA ARG A 26 -7.06 -6.30 4.82
C ARG A 26 -5.87 -5.36 4.71
N VAL A 27 -6.04 -4.15 5.20
CA VAL A 27 -5.02 -3.10 5.10
C VAL A 27 -4.74 -2.54 6.48
N THR A 28 -3.46 -2.50 6.84
CA THR A 28 -3.01 -1.77 8.03
C THR A 28 -2.36 -0.48 7.57
N ARG A 29 -2.84 0.66 8.06
CA ARG A 29 -2.27 1.96 7.73
C ARG A 29 -1.35 2.41 8.84
N ILE A 30 -0.16 2.86 8.45
CA ILE A 30 0.79 3.47 9.37
C ILE A 30 1.00 4.90 8.92
N ALA A 31 0.46 5.83 9.70
CA ALA A 31 0.60 7.26 9.38
C ALA A 31 2.02 7.71 9.66
N SER A 32 2.54 8.59 8.81
CA SER A 32 3.82 9.21 9.04
C SER A 32 3.67 10.30 10.09
N THR A 33 4.30 10.12 11.25
CA THR A 33 4.25 11.11 12.34
C THR A 33 5.57 11.80 12.56
N GLY A 34 6.40 11.85 11.52
CA GLY A 34 7.66 12.59 11.56
C GLY A 34 8.86 11.69 11.81
N GLY A 35 10.02 12.27 11.75
CA GLY A 35 11.29 11.64 12.04
C GLY A 35 11.75 10.62 11.04
N PHE A 36 11.09 9.49 10.97
CA PHE A 36 11.57 8.35 10.20
C PHE A 36 11.03 8.33 8.78
N LEU A 37 9.74 8.60 8.61
CA LEU A 37 9.10 8.60 7.29
C LEU A 37 8.92 10.04 6.82
N ARG A 38 8.85 10.20 5.48
CA ARG A 38 8.63 11.52 4.92
C ARG A 38 7.26 12.03 5.32
N ARG A 39 7.20 13.35 5.59
CA ARG A 39 5.96 14.02 5.86
C ARG A 39 5.03 13.94 4.65
N GLY A 40 3.75 13.72 4.88
CA GLY A 40 2.75 13.66 3.82
C GLY A 40 2.64 12.33 3.13
N VAL A 41 3.25 11.28 3.68
CA VAL A 41 3.11 9.93 3.15
C VAL A 41 2.49 8.99 4.19
N THR A 42 1.84 7.96 3.68
CA THR A 42 1.24 6.89 4.50
C THR A 42 1.79 5.57 4.03
N THR A 43 2.09 4.69 4.95
CA THR A 43 2.53 3.34 4.64
C THR A 43 1.36 2.37 4.87
N LEU A 44 1.11 1.52 3.87
CA LEU A 44 0.10 0.48 3.95
C LEU A 44 0.79 -0.88 3.98
N LEU A 45 0.30 -1.75 4.85
CA LEU A 45 0.77 -3.13 4.93
C LEU A 45 -0.39 -4.06 4.60
N LEU A 46 -0.15 -5.01 3.70
CA LEU A 46 -1.13 -6.02 3.31
C LEU A 46 -0.47 -7.39 3.27
N GLY A 47 -1.12 -8.37 3.89
CA GLY A 47 -0.76 -9.77 3.69
C GLY A 47 -1.66 -10.36 2.62
N VAL A 48 -1.09 -10.96 1.56
CA VAL A 48 -1.86 -11.49 0.44
C VAL A 48 -1.26 -12.79 -0.04
N GLU A 49 -2.06 -13.56 -0.75
CA GLU A 49 -1.56 -14.74 -1.46
C GLU A 49 -0.84 -14.29 -2.74
N GLU A 50 0.05 -15.14 -3.23
CA GLU A 50 0.87 -14.79 -4.39
C GLU A 50 0.01 -14.41 -5.61
N GLY A 51 -1.09 -15.12 -5.83
CA GLY A 51 -1.99 -14.84 -6.93
C GLY A 51 -2.75 -13.53 -6.83
N GLN A 52 -2.71 -12.88 -5.65
CA GLN A 52 -3.43 -11.62 -5.42
C GLN A 52 -2.53 -10.39 -5.58
N VAL A 53 -1.23 -10.58 -5.72
CA VAL A 53 -0.27 -9.47 -5.77
C VAL A 53 -0.58 -8.53 -6.93
N ASP A 54 -0.82 -9.08 -8.11
CA ASP A 54 -1.07 -8.25 -9.28
C ASP A 54 -2.35 -7.43 -9.14
N ALA A 55 -3.39 -7.98 -8.51
CA ALA A 55 -4.63 -7.26 -8.27
C ALA A 55 -4.40 -6.05 -7.37
N VAL A 56 -3.62 -6.22 -6.31
CA VAL A 56 -3.29 -5.12 -5.40
C VAL A 56 -2.48 -4.04 -6.12
N ILE A 57 -1.48 -4.45 -6.89
CA ILE A 57 -0.66 -3.50 -7.65
C ILE A 57 -1.51 -2.72 -8.63
N GLN A 58 -2.47 -3.37 -9.29
CA GLN A 58 -3.35 -2.69 -10.22
C GLN A 58 -4.21 -1.63 -9.54
N ILE A 59 -4.73 -1.93 -8.35
CA ILE A 59 -5.49 -0.96 -7.56
C ILE A 59 -4.61 0.24 -7.21
N LEU A 60 -3.37 0.00 -6.81
CA LEU A 60 -2.45 1.08 -6.48
C LEU A 60 -2.17 1.96 -7.70
N LYS A 61 -1.97 1.36 -8.87
CA LYS A 61 -1.76 2.11 -10.12
C LYS A 61 -2.97 2.98 -10.46
N ASP A 62 -4.17 2.44 -10.27
CA ASP A 62 -5.40 3.16 -10.61
C ASP A 62 -5.68 4.32 -9.67
N LYS A 63 -5.35 4.16 -8.40
CA LYS A 63 -5.69 5.15 -7.36
C LYS A 63 -4.55 6.08 -6.99
N CYS A 64 -3.34 5.81 -7.48
CA CYS A 64 -2.17 6.65 -7.26
C CYS A 64 -1.61 7.09 -8.61
N PRO A 65 -2.28 7.99 -9.32
CA PRO A 65 -1.82 8.43 -10.63
C PRO A 65 -0.50 9.18 -10.52
N ALA A 66 0.28 9.16 -11.61
CA ALA A 66 1.52 9.91 -11.69
C ALA A 66 1.25 11.40 -11.49
N GLY A 67 2.22 12.11 -10.90
CA GLY A 67 2.12 13.55 -10.72
C GLY A 67 2.17 14.31 -12.05
N PRO A 68 1.89 15.63 -12.00
CA PRO A 68 1.89 16.45 -13.22
C PRO A 68 3.24 16.46 -13.94
N ASP A 69 4.31 16.19 -13.19
CA ASP A 69 5.68 16.13 -13.73
C ASP A 69 6.05 14.71 -14.16
N GLY A 70 5.11 13.77 -14.12
CA GLY A 70 5.37 12.36 -14.39
C GLY A 70 5.98 11.62 -13.22
N GLY A 71 6.11 12.26 -12.05
CA GLY A 71 6.70 11.65 -10.88
C GLY A 71 5.85 10.51 -10.29
N LYS A 72 6.51 9.54 -9.71
CA LYS A 72 5.84 8.40 -9.08
C LYS A 72 5.21 8.83 -7.76
N ARG A 73 4.03 8.31 -7.47
CA ARG A 73 3.31 8.62 -6.22
C ARG A 73 3.18 7.43 -5.28
N ALA A 74 3.71 6.28 -5.68
CA ALA A 74 3.66 5.08 -4.85
C ALA A 74 4.97 4.33 -4.98
N THR A 75 5.46 3.82 -3.85
CA THR A 75 6.59 2.89 -3.82
C THR A 75 6.08 1.60 -3.20
N VAL A 76 6.31 0.48 -3.87
CA VAL A 76 5.74 -0.79 -3.46
C VAL A 76 6.86 -1.81 -3.30
N PHE A 77 6.88 -2.45 -2.14
CA PHE A 77 7.74 -3.61 -1.89
C PHE A 77 6.85 -4.84 -1.76
N VAL A 78 7.26 -5.93 -2.39
CA VAL A 78 6.61 -7.23 -2.23
C VAL A 78 7.62 -8.17 -1.63
N VAL A 79 7.35 -8.64 -0.42
CA VAL A 79 8.31 -9.49 0.30
C VAL A 79 7.66 -10.82 0.68
N PRO A 80 8.45 -11.92 0.69
CA PRO A 80 7.91 -13.19 1.14
C PRO A 80 7.71 -13.19 2.65
N VAL A 81 6.70 -13.90 3.10
CA VAL A 81 6.38 -14.03 4.53
C VAL A 81 6.49 -15.49 4.92
N SER A 82 7.40 -15.79 5.82
CA SER A 82 7.61 -17.16 6.30
C SER A 82 6.59 -17.55 7.35
N ASN A 83 6.24 -16.61 8.23
CA ASN A 83 5.30 -16.85 9.31
C ASN A 83 4.41 -15.64 9.50
N PHE A 84 3.14 -15.89 9.82
CA PHE A 84 2.18 -14.87 10.18
C PHE A 84 1.47 -15.32 11.44
N LEU A 85 1.54 -14.54 12.50
CA LEU A 85 0.93 -14.84 13.79
C LEU A 85 0.13 -13.65 14.29
N GLN A 86 -1.04 -13.93 14.82
CA GLN A 86 -1.83 -12.98 15.61
C GLN A 86 -1.93 -13.52 17.02
N VAL A 87 -1.46 -12.79 17.97
CA VAL A 87 -1.43 -13.21 19.36
C VAL A 87 -2.37 -12.40 20.23
#